data_b60c977ad45559040df1fcf81d57ec7c
#
_entry.id   b60c977ad45559040df1fcf81d57ec7c
#
_cell.length_a   1.000
_cell.length_b   1.000
_cell.length_c   1.000
_cell.angle_alpha   90.00
_cell.angle_beta   90.00
_cell.angle_gamma   90.00
#
_symmetry.space_group_name_H-M   'P 1'
#
loop_
_entity.id
_entity.type
_entity.pdbx_description
1 polymer ?
#
loop_
_entity_poly.entity_id
_entity_poly.type
_entity_poly.pdbx_seq_one_letter_code
_entity_poly.pdbx_strand_id
1 'polypeptide(L)'
;MFGKRIDGPKGRRRAKREPVTLAAAALTLEGSHSVMIEDVAPTGARLRSHRGGREGQQLLIRAGEIKVLASVIWSARDECGIVFDEPLDEGALELLKREAAWATLLGMA
;
A
#
# COMPACT_ATOMS: atom_id res chain seq x y z
N MET A 1 -10.34 -22.03 -1.14
CA MET A 1 -10.27 -21.78 -1.06
C MET A 1 -10.27 -21.29 -0.75
N PHE A 2 -10.24 -21.00 -0.99
CA PHE A 2 -10.27 -20.42 -0.82
C PHE A 2 -10.64 -20.07 -0.82
N GLY A 3 -10.79 -20.24 -0.97
CA GLY A 3 -11.13 -19.92 -1.19
C GLY A 3 -11.62 -19.37 -1.40
N LYS A 4 -11.67 -19.37 -1.41
CA LYS A 4 -12.12 -18.88 -1.69
C LYS A 4 -12.30 -18.25 -2.05
N ARG A 5 -12.33 -18.47 -2.11
CA ARG A 5 -12.64 -17.83 -2.45
C ARG A 5 -13.18 -17.29 -2.88
N ILE A 6 -13.35 -17.49 -2.90
CA ILE A 6 -13.96 -16.92 -3.27
C ILE A 6 -14.42 -16.21 -3.59
N ASP A 7 -14.45 -16.25 -3.71
CA ASP A 7 -14.85 -15.38 -4.09
C ASP A 7 -15.13 -14.80 -4.72
N GLY A 8 -15.07 -15.65 -4.34
CA GLY A 8 -15.25 -15.25 -5.69
C GLY A 8 -15.42 -13.78 -5.88
N PRO A 9 -16.04 -13.39 -6.87
CA PRO A 9 -16.10 -11.97 -7.20
C PRO A 9 -16.65 -11.09 -6.10
N LYS A 10 -17.54 -11.61 -5.35
CA LYS A 10 -18.17 -10.80 -4.32
C LYS A 10 -17.26 -10.48 -3.16
N GLY A 11 -16.44 -11.43 -2.80
CA GLY A 11 -15.52 -11.21 -1.72
C GLY A 11 -14.61 -10.06 -2.00
N ARG A 12 -14.26 -9.89 -3.24
CA ARG A 12 -13.33 -8.85 -3.60
C ARG A 12 -13.89 -7.46 -3.42
N ARG A 13 -15.17 -7.32 -3.55
CA ARG A 13 -15.76 -6.01 -3.46
C ARG A 13 -15.67 -5.41 -2.08
N ARG A 14 -15.56 -6.24 -1.07
CA ARG A 14 -15.43 -5.74 0.27
C ARG A 14 -14.10 -5.06 0.50
N ALA A 15 -13.09 -5.47 -0.25
CA ALA A 15 -11.77 -4.88 -0.12
C ALA A 15 -11.50 -3.98 -1.32
N LYS A 16 -12.42 -3.07 -1.56
CA LYS A 16 -12.33 -2.19 -2.68
C LYS A 16 -11.07 -1.34 -2.62
N ARG A 17 -10.36 -1.29 -3.72
CA ARG A 17 -9.18 -0.45 -3.84
C ARG A 17 -9.59 0.93 -4.28
N GLU A 18 -8.90 1.91 -3.76
CA GLU A 18 -9.13 3.28 -4.13
C GLU A 18 -7.85 3.87 -4.66
N PRO A 19 -7.89 4.51 -5.84
CA PRO A 19 -6.69 5.14 -6.37
C PRO A 19 -6.30 6.32 -5.51
N VAL A 20 -5.02 6.39 -5.22
CA VAL A 20 -4.43 7.52 -4.51
C VAL A 20 -3.07 7.74 -5.13
N THR A 21 -2.48 8.90 -4.87
CA THR A 21 -1.11 9.14 -5.25
C THR A 21 -0.46 9.81 -4.05
N LEU A 22 0.39 9.05 -3.38
CA LEU A 22 0.93 9.52 -2.11
C LEU A 22 2.35 9.04 -1.96
N ALA A 23 3.27 9.99 -1.75
CA ALA A 23 4.65 9.67 -1.50
C ALA A 23 4.80 9.09 -0.10
N ALA A 24 5.62 8.06 0.02
CA ALA A 24 5.83 7.38 1.28
C ALA A 24 7.27 6.89 1.32
N ALA A 25 7.66 6.38 2.47
CA ALA A 25 8.97 5.76 2.62
C ALA A 25 8.77 4.28 2.92
N ALA A 26 9.59 3.45 2.30
CA ALA A 26 9.62 2.03 2.59
C ALA A 26 10.94 1.75 3.29
N LEU A 27 10.85 1.20 4.48
CA LEU A 27 12.03 0.88 5.28
C LEU A 27 12.20 -0.63 5.30
N THR A 28 13.41 -1.06 4.99
CA THR A 28 13.77 -2.47 5.01
C THR A 28 15.03 -2.61 5.86
N LEU A 29 15.50 -3.83 6.00
CA LEU A 29 16.76 -4.04 6.71
C LEU A 29 17.93 -3.41 6.00
N GLU A 30 17.80 -3.14 4.71
CA GLU A 30 18.87 -2.55 3.93
C GLU A 30 18.81 -1.03 3.88
N GLY A 31 17.79 -0.45 4.46
CA GLY A 31 17.68 1.00 4.48
C GLY A 31 16.30 1.46 4.06
N SER A 32 16.24 2.72 3.74
CA SER A 32 14.97 3.40 3.45
C SER A 32 15.02 3.93 2.02
N HIS A 33 13.89 3.88 1.34
CA HIS A 33 13.81 4.50 0.01
C HIS A 33 12.39 5.01 -0.22
N SER A 34 12.28 5.90 -1.18
CA SER A 34 11.00 6.51 -1.50
C SER A 34 10.16 5.59 -2.37
N VAL A 35 8.88 5.58 -2.10
CA VAL A 35 7.92 4.84 -2.92
C VAL A 35 6.71 5.73 -3.14
N MET A 36 5.90 5.36 -4.12
CA MET A 36 4.65 6.05 -4.38
C MET A 36 3.53 5.05 -4.18
N ILE A 37 2.60 5.37 -3.28
CA ILE A 37 1.41 4.55 -3.10
C ILE A 37 0.43 4.94 -4.21
N GLU A 38 0.01 3.96 -5.01
CA GLU A 38 -0.84 4.22 -6.17
C GLU A 38 -2.28 3.78 -5.97
N ASP A 39 -2.52 2.83 -5.10
CA ASP A 39 -3.87 2.55 -4.65
C ASP A 39 -3.77 1.87 -3.29
N VAL A 40 -4.85 1.93 -2.56
CA VAL A 40 -4.86 1.40 -1.21
C VAL A 40 -6.23 0.79 -0.92
N ALA A 41 -6.21 -0.29 -0.16
CA ALA A 41 -7.38 -0.95 0.39
C ALA A 41 -7.06 -1.24 1.84
N PRO A 42 -8.04 -1.61 2.64
CA PRO A 42 -7.74 -1.91 4.05
C PRO A 42 -6.69 -2.99 4.23
N THR A 43 -6.57 -3.94 3.29
CA THR A 43 -5.68 -5.07 3.47
C THR A 43 -4.33 -4.89 2.79
N GLY A 44 -4.17 -3.89 1.90
CA GLY A 44 -2.90 -3.76 1.21
C GLY A 44 -2.89 -2.59 0.27
N ALA A 45 -1.83 -2.50 -0.54
CA ALA A 45 -1.63 -1.37 -1.42
C ALA A 45 -0.76 -1.78 -2.60
N ARG A 46 -0.77 -0.96 -3.62
CA ARG A 46 0.15 -1.09 -4.74
C ARG A 46 1.13 0.07 -4.67
N LEU A 47 2.41 -0.25 -4.79
CA LEU A 47 3.48 0.72 -4.69
C LEU A 47 4.24 0.79 -5.99
N ARG A 48 4.69 2.00 -6.32
CA ARG A 48 5.65 2.21 -7.39
C ARG A 48 6.97 2.60 -6.76
N SER A 49 8.04 1.95 -7.21
CA SER A 49 9.36 2.19 -6.64
C SER A 49 10.41 1.81 -7.67
N HIS A 50 11.40 2.67 -7.81
CA HIS A 50 12.49 2.36 -8.73
C HIS A 50 13.26 1.11 -8.32
N ARG A 51 13.23 0.79 -7.05
CA ARG A 51 13.94 -0.39 -6.58
C ARG A 51 13.11 -1.65 -6.68
N GLY A 52 11.79 -1.49 -6.83
CA GLY A 52 10.90 -2.60 -6.78
C GLY A 52 10.88 -3.21 -5.39
N GLY A 53 10.49 -4.45 -5.32
CA GLY A 53 10.49 -5.20 -4.08
C GLY A 53 10.63 -6.65 -4.42
N ARG A 54 10.99 -7.46 -3.45
CA ARG A 54 11.09 -8.90 -3.66
C ARG A 54 9.93 -9.57 -2.95
N GLU A 55 9.33 -10.55 -3.60
CA GLU A 55 8.26 -11.30 -2.99
C GLU A 55 8.72 -11.85 -1.66
N GLY A 56 7.89 -11.73 -0.65
CA GLY A 56 8.19 -12.17 0.68
C GLY A 56 8.94 -11.16 1.54
N GLN A 57 9.41 -10.09 0.94
CA GLN A 57 10.17 -9.08 1.69
C GLN A 57 9.24 -8.33 2.62
N GLN A 58 9.70 -8.11 3.85
CA GLN A 58 8.96 -7.31 4.81
C GLN A 58 9.40 -5.87 4.74
N LEU A 59 8.44 -4.97 4.87
CA LEU A 59 8.68 -3.54 4.80
C LEU A 59 7.94 -2.86 5.93
N LEU A 60 8.48 -1.72 6.37
CA LEU A 60 7.70 -0.77 7.15
C LEU A 60 7.37 0.38 6.22
N ILE A 61 6.10 0.63 5.99
CA ILE A 61 5.66 1.74 5.15
C ILE A 61 5.32 2.91 6.06
N ARG A 62 5.90 4.06 5.75
CA ARG A 62 5.62 5.27 6.50
C ARG A 62 5.09 6.33 5.55
N ALA A 63 3.89 6.80 5.82
CA ALA A 63 3.24 7.82 5.01
C ALA A 63 2.59 8.81 5.97
N GLY A 64 3.19 10.01 6.08
CA GLY A 64 2.74 10.95 7.09
C GLY A 64 2.92 10.35 8.46
N GLU A 65 1.84 10.28 9.21
CA GLU A 65 1.88 9.71 10.55
C GLU A 65 1.55 8.23 10.58
N ILE A 66 1.25 7.66 9.42
CA ILE A 66 0.88 6.25 9.34
C ILE A 66 2.14 5.43 9.20
N LYS A 67 2.25 4.38 10.01
CA LYS A 67 3.34 3.42 9.94
C LYS A 67 2.73 2.04 9.98
N VAL A 68 2.98 1.24 8.96
CA VAL A 68 2.40 -0.11 8.91
C VAL A 68 3.44 -1.08 8.41
N LEU A 69 3.42 -2.28 8.97
CA LEU A 69 4.23 -3.38 8.49
C LEU A 69 3.48 -4.09 7.38
N ALA A 70 4.23 -4.51 6.37
CA ALA A 70 3.63 -5.15 5.22
C ALA A 70 4.61 -6.13 4.61
N SER A 71 4.10 -6.98 3.74
CA SER A 71 4.92 -7.94 3.01
C SER A 71 4.62 -7.81 1.54
N VAL A 72 5.65 -7.95 0.72
CA VAL A 72 5.50 -7.91 -0.74
C VAL A 72 4.93 -9.24 -1.19
N ILE A 73 3.80 -9.21 -1.91
CA ILE A 73 3.18 -10.42 -2.39
C ILE A 73 3.35 -10.63 -3.89
N TRP A 74 3.67 -9.57 -4.63
CA TRP A 74 4.05 -9.70 -6.04
C TRP A 74 4.95 -8.53 -6.38
N SER A 75 5.76 -8.72 -7.41
CA SER A 75 6.70 -7.70 -7.83
C SER A 75 6.85 -7.76 -9.33
N ALA A 76 6.89 -6.59 -9.97
CA ALA A 76 7.12 -6.46 -11.38
C ALA A 76 7.87 -5.16 -11.57
N ARG A 77 8.85 -5.16 -12.42
CA ARG A 77 9.64 -3.99 -12.77
C ARG A 77 9.77 -2.99 -11.62
N ASP A 78 9.00 -1.89 -11.71
CA ASP A 78 9.07 -0.84 -10.72
C ASP A 78 7.79 -0.73 -9.91
N GLU A 79 7.01 -1.81 -9.88
CA GLU A 79 5.79 -1.85 -9.06
C GLU A 79 5.79 -3.10 -8.20
N CYS A 80 5.11 -3.02 -7.08
CA CYS A 80 4.87 -4.21 -6.27
C CYS A 80 3.56 -4.07 -5.53
N GLY A 81 2.99 -5.21 -5.16
CA GLY A 81 1.81 -5.24 -4.33
C GLY A 81 2.20 -5.70 -2.94
N ILE A 82 1.63 -5.05 -1.94
CA ILE A 82 1.91 -5.40 -0.56
C ILE A 82 0.62 -5.72 0.16
N VAL A 83 0.73 -6.58 1.15
CA VAL A 83 -0.37 -6.86 2.07
C VAL A 83 0.09 -6.43 3.45
N PHE A 84 -0.79 -5.73 4.16
CA PHE A 84 -0.46 -5.26 5.50
C PHE A 84 -0.52 -6.41 6.47
N ASP A 85 0.39 -6.42 7.45
CA ASP A 85 0.38 -7.45 8.49
C ASP A 85 -0.93 -7.42 9.24
N GLU A 86 -1.44 -6.22 9.51
CA GLU A 86 -2.76 -6.05 10.09
C GLU A 86 -3.53 -5.08 9.20
N PRO A 87 -4.79 -5.37 8.91
CA PRO A 87 -5.56 -4.46 8.07
C PRO A 87 -5.63 -3.07 8.70
N LEU A 88 -5.68 -2.06 7.85
CA LEU A 88 -5.85 -0.71 8.31
C LEU A 88 -7.27 -0.54 8.84
N ASP A 89 -7.40 0.14 9.97
CA ASP A 89 -8.74 0.49 10.41
C ASP A 89 -9.23 1.69 9.60
N GLU A 90 -10.49 2.02 9.80
CA GLU A 90 -11.09 3.09 9.02
C GLU A 90 -10.39 4.42 9.21
N GLY A 91 -9.97 4.69 10.43
CA GLY A 91 -9.28 5.95 10.72
C GLY A 91 -7.97 6.07 9.98
N ALA A 92 -7.19 4.98 9.95
CA ALA A 92 -5.91 4.99 9.27
C ALA A 92 -6.10 5.15 7.76
N LEU A 93 -7.10 4.45 7.21
CA LEU A 93 -7.36 4.55 5.78
C LEU A 93 -7.77 5.97 5.41
N GLU A 94 -8.62 6.58 6.21
CA GLU A 94 -9.04 7.96 5.96
C GLU A 94 -7.86 8.92 6.05
N LEU A 95 -6.95 8.68 6.99
CA LEU A 95 -5.77 9.53 7.09
C LEU A 95 -4.92 9.44 5.83
N LEU A 96 -4.72 8.23 5.30
CA LEU A 96 -3.96 8.09 4.07
C LEU A 96 -4.61 8.84 2.92
N LYS A 97 -5.93 8.72 2.80
CA LYS A 97 -6.64 9.39 1.73
C LYS A 97 -6.56 10.91 1.88
N ARG A 98 -6.61 11.38 3.12
CA ARG A 98 -6.50 12.82 3.37
C ARG A 98 -5.11 13.34 3.04
N GLU A 99 -4.07 12.56 3.38
CA GLU A 99 -2.71 12.95 3.04
C GLU A 99 -2.54 13.06 1.52
N ALA A 100 -3.11 12.10 0.80
CA ALA A 100 -3.03 12.13 -0.65
C ALA A 100 -3.77 13.32 -1.23
N ALA A 101 -4.93 13.66 -0.66
CA ALA A 101 -5.69 14.81 -1.12
C ALA A 101 -4.93 16.11 -0.88
N TRP A 102 -4.29 16.24 0.26
CA TRP A 102 -3.47 17.41 0.56
C TRP A 102 -2.32 17.54 -0.43
N ALA A 103 -1.64 16.44 -0.69
CA ALA A 103 -0.50 16.47 -1.62
C ALA A 103 -0.95 16.93 -3.01
N THR A 104 -2.09 16.44 -3.46
CA THR A 104 -2.62 16.83 -4.75
C THR A 104 -2.99 18.30 -4.76
N LEU A 105 -3.66 18.75 -3.71
CA LEU A 105 -4.09 20.14 -3.61
C LEU A 105 -2.91 21.10 -3.63
N LEU A 106 -1.82 20.71 -3.00
CA LEU A 106 -0.65 21.56 -2.95
C LEU A 106 0.26 21.39 -4.15
N GLY A 107 -0.13 20.54 -5.10
CA GLY A 107 0.68 20.36 -6.30
C GLY A 107 1.93 19.52 -6.07
N MET A 108 1.91 18.68 -5.05
CA MET A 108 3.08 17.88 -4.69
C MET A 108 3.01 16.45 -5.14
N ALA A 109 1.90 16.02 -5.67
CA ALA A 109 1.72 14.64 -6.08
C ALA A 109 2.10 14.43 -7.54
#